data_439df30b90f7a31d5f1ad78031cac753
#
_entry.id   439df30b90f7a31d5f1ad78031cac753
#
_cell.length_a   1.000
_cell.length_b   1.000
_cell.length_c   1.000
_cell.angle_alpha   90.00
_cell.angle_beta   90.00
_cell.angle_gamma   90.00
#
_symmetry.space_group_name_H-M   'P 1'
#
loop_
_entity.id
_entity.type
_entity.pdbx_description
1 polymer ?
#
loop_
_entity_poly.entity_id
_entity_poly.type
_entity_poly.pdbx_seq_one_letter_code
_entity_poly.pdbx_strand_id
1 'polypeptide(L)'
;MTGVLFGINAMGVYVFKDSNGEAASSWSPELALDLQGGTQIVLSAETEDGAAPSSEQLDQAAAIIRQRVDASGVAEADITTEGGQNIVVQIPGEADAQTRERIQSSAQLEFRPVLYTTAATNEFVGEDGNSTPYPSPDPGLNSTPTAEPTDASDLSWVTDKLAAEFQAYDCANPDNDAAKAPKDQPLIACSADGSAKYILGPAELDGTAVTDASAGRDPKSGAWLVQLTMNADGADAFGKVSTRLNQNRLDNLSPRDQFAFVLDGNVISAPRMNGQILDGKPSISGSFTQESATTLADQLKFGALPLSFTVQSSDTISATLGTQQLQIGLIAGLIGLALVAIYSLIVYRALGSVIIASIAVMAILTYIIICILAWRIGFRLSLAGVAGLIVSIGFTADSFIVYFERIRDELRDGKSITAAVEDGWGRAKRTIYISKSINILAALVLYILADATVKGFAFTLGLTTLIDVFIFVIFTHPVMQLLARTRFFGGGHKLSGLDPEALGAVYRSRSQYREVTTATAGRGAKNARSRGEADRRQTIAERKRAEALTTGEKPTNAGSEGDA
;
A
#
# COMPACT_ATOMS: atom_id res chain seq x y z
N MET A 1 -17.88 -8.18 -22.74
CA MET A 1 -17.03 -8.00 -21.55
C MET A 1 -17.00 -6.56 -21.07
N THR A 2 -16.66 -5.56 -21.89
CA THR A 2 -16.75 -4.14 -21.51
C THR A 2 -18.09 -3.77 -20.91
N GLY A 3 -19.22 -4.22 -21.49
CA GLY A 3 -20.55 -3.98 -20.95
C GLY A 3 -20.79 -4.62 -19.57
N VAL A 4 -20.18 -5.78 -19.27
CA VAL A 4 -20.26 -6.41 -17.95
C VAL A 4 -19.49 -5.63 -16.91
N LEU A 5 -18.25 -5.22 -17.22
CA LEU A 5 -17.44 -4.41 -16.31
C LEU A 5 -18.07 -3.02 -16.09
N PHE A 6 -18.59 -2.40 -17.14
CA PHE A 6 -19.35 -1.17 -17.01
C PHE A 6 -20.59 -1.35 -16.10
N GLY A 7 -21.32 -2.47 -16.25
CA GLY A 7 -22.44 -2.82 -15.39
C GLY A 7 -22.01 -3.02 -13.93
N ILE A 8 -20.88 -3.67 -13.67
CA ILE A 8 -20.32 -3.84 -12.31
C ILE A 8 -19.99 -2.48 -11.68
N ASN A 9 -19.32 -1.59 -12.42
CA ASN A 9 -19.02 -0.25 -11.92
C ASN A 9 -20.29 0.57 -11.71
N ALA A 10 -21.26 0.51 -12.63
CA ALA A 10 -22.56 1.16 -12.49
C ALA A 10 -23.33 0.65 -11.25
N MET A 11 -23.24 -0.64 -10.94
CA MET A 11 -23.81 -1.18 -9.69
C MET A 11 -23.13 -0.58 -8.47
N GLY A 12 -21.79 -0.42 -8.48
CA GLY A 12 -21.07 0.26 -7.40
C GLY A 12 -21.50 1.71 -7.22
N VAL A 13 -21.74 2.44 -8.32
CA VAL A 13 -22.16 3.86 -8.28
C VAL A 13 -23.62 4.04 -7.85
N TYR A 14 -24.53 3.18 -8.34
CA TYR A 14 -25.98 3.44 -8.18
C TYR A 14 -26.67 2.52 -7.18
N VAL A 15 -26.14 1.34 -6.89
CA VAL A 15 -26.80 0.31 -6.08
C VAL A 15 -26.12 0.10 -4.74
N PHE A 16 -24.79 -0.03 -4.74
CA PHE A 16 -24.02 -0.24 -3.52
C PHE A 16 -23.70 1.10 -2.86
N LYS A 17 -23.88 1.14 -1.53
CA LYS A 17 -23.51 2.27 -0.68
C LYS A 17 -22.42 1.85 0.27
N ASP A 18 -21.55 2.78 0.61
CA ASP A 18 -20.53 2.60 1.65
C ASP A 18 -21.14 2.70 3.06
N SER A 19 -20.31 2.62 4.10
CA SER A 19 -20.71 2.74 5.50
C SER A 19 -21.33 4.10 5.84
N ASN A 20 -21.05 5.14 5.03
CA ASN A 20 -21.55 6.52 5.21
C ASN A 20 -22.84 6.79 4.42
N GLY A 21 -23.29 5.80 3.62
CA GLY A 21 -24.49 5.92 2.79
C GLY A 21 -24.26 6.60 1.43
N GLU A 22 -22.99 6.88 1.08
CA GLU A 22 -22.58 7.40 -0.22
C GLU A 22 -22.42 6.29 -1.26
N ALA A 23 -22.23 6.64 -2.53
CA ALA A 23 -21.99 5.66 -3.60
C ALA A 23 -20.67 4.91 -3.35
N ALA A 24 -20.72 3.58 -3.35
CA ALA A 24 -19.53 2.75 -3.09
C ALA A 24 -18.45 2.83 -4.19
N SER A 25 -18.77 3.35 -5.37
CA SER A 25 -17.85 3.55 -6.49
C SER A 25 -18.09 4.89 -7.16
N SER A 26 -17.10 5.40 -7.88
CA SER A 26 -17.22 6.61 -8.69
C SER A 26 -16.91 6.32 -10.16
N TRP A 27 -17.32 7.24 -11.05
CA TRP A 27 -16.93 7.19 -12.46
C TRP A 27 -15.53 7.77 -12.71
N SER A 28 -14.93 8.41 -11.70
CA SER A 28 -13.54 8.87 -11.73
C SER A 28 -12.66 7.93 -10.90
N PRO A 29 -11.45 7.60 -11.34
CA PRO A 29 -10.51 6.84 -10.52
C PRO A 29 -10.11 7.67 -9.30
N GLU A 30 -10.02 7.03 -8.15
CA GLU A 30 -9.46 7.66 -6.96
C GLU A 30 -7.96 7.93 -7.16
N LEU A 31 -7.53 9.12 -6.73
CA LEU A 31 -6.15 9.55 -6.87
C LEU A 31 -5.38 9.34 -5.57
N ALA A 32 -4.11 8.99 -5.65
CA ALA A 32 -3.23 8.91 -4.49
C ALA A 32 -2.77 10.31 -4.06
N LEU A 33 -2.15 10.38 -2.89
CA LEU A 33 -1.74 11.61 -2.23
C LEU A 33 -0.81 12.48 -3.08
N ASP A 34 0.06 11.86 -3.87
CA ASP A 34 0.99 12.52 -4.79
C ASP A 34 0.29 13.30 -5.92
N LEU A 35 -0.97 12.96 -6.22
CA LEU A 35 -1.81 13.63 -7.21
C LEU A 35 -2.90 14.53 -6.61
N GLN A 36 -3.48 14.16 -5.47
CA GLN A 36 -4.50 14.96 -4.78
C GLN A 36 -3.90 16.03 -3.87
N GLY A 37 -2.68 15.81 -3.40
CA GLY A 37 -2.09 16.53 -2.29
C GLY A 37 -2.61 16.05 -0.93
N GLY A 38 -1.86 16.33 0.13
CA GLY A 38 -2.21 15.93 1.47
C GLY A 38 -1.01 15.76 2.39
N THR A 39 -1.23 15.17 3.55
CA THR A 39 -0.21 14.92 4.56
C THR A 39 0.09 13.42 4.65
N GLN A 40 1.36 13.06 4.54
CA GLN A 40 1.85 11.73 4.81
C GLN A 40 2.62 11.73 6.12
N ILE A 41 2.26 10.84 7.04
CA ILE A 41 2.95 10.66 8.32
C ILE A 41 3.46 9.22 8.35
N VAL A 42 4.76 9.06 8.55
CA VAL A 42 5.40 7.76 8.74
C VAL A 42 5.71 7.59 10.21
N LEU A 43 5.08 6.60 10.83
CA LEU A 43 5.25 6.23 12.22
C LEU A 43 6.12 4.98 12.29
N SER A 44 7.21 5.04 13.04
CA SER A 44 8.02 3.85 13.36
C SER A 44 7.57 3.27 14.69
N ALA A 45 7.20 2.00 14.67
CA ALA A 45 6.77 1.29 15.86
C ALA A 45 7.96 0.79 16.67
N GLU A 46 7.89 1.00 17.97
CA GLU A 46 8.84 0.48 18.93
C GLU A 46 8.09 -0.35 19.98
N THR A 47 8.58 -1.56 20.28
CA THR A 47 8.10 -2.33 21.42
C THR A 47 8.82 -1.89 22.69
N GLU A 48 8.20 -2.10 23.86
CA GLU A 48 8.79 -1.78 25.16
C GLU A 48 10.16 -2.46 25.37
N ASP A 49 10.36 -3.62 24.75
CA ASP A 49 11.61 -4.40 24.83
C ASP A 49 12.64 -4.04 23.74
N GLY A 50 12.36 -3.07 22.87
CA GLY A 50 13.20 -2.72 21.72
C GLY A 50 13.26 -3.80 20.62
N ALA A 51 12.38 -4.80 20.66
CA ALA A 51 12.26 -5.83 19.64
C ALA A 51 11.43 -5.32 18.45
N ALA A 52 11.55 -5.97 17.28
CA ALA A 52 10.66 -5.68 16.15
C ALA A 52 9.22 -6.09 16.49
N PRO A 53 8.21 -5.25 16.21
CA PRO A 53 6.82 -5.57 16.46
C PRO A 53 6.36 -6.76 15.61
N SER A 54 5.38 -7.52 16.11
CA SER A 54 4.73 -8.54 15.30
C SER A 54 3.78 -7.90 14.26
N SER A 55 3.52 -8.59 13.15
CA SER A 55 2.56 -8.12 12.14
C SER A 55 1.15 -7.92 12.73
N GLU A 56 0.78 -8.75 13.70
CA GLU A 56 -0.52 -8.69 14.36
C GLU A 56 -0.67 -7.42 15.23
N GLN A 57 0.39 -7.03 15.94
CA GLN A 57 0.44 -5.77 16.70
C GLN A 57 0.39 -4.55 15.79
N LEU A 58 1.11 -4.58 14.66
CA LEU A 58 1.07 -3.50 13.67
C LEU A 58 -0.32 -3.35 13.03
N ASP A 59 -0.97 -4.46 12.69
CA ASP A 59 -2.31 -4.43 12.10
C ASP A 59 -3.35 -3.92 13.11
N GLN A 60 -3.23 -4.28 14.38
CA GLN A 60 -4.06 -3.76 15.46
C GLN A 60 -3.84 -2.26 15.65
N ALA A 61 -2.59 -1.82 15.68
CA ALA A 61 -2.26 -0.40 15.79
C ALA A 61 -2.77 0.40 14.58
N ALA A 62 -2.62 -0.12 13.37
CA ALA A 62 -3.16 0.50 12.16
C ALA A 62 -4.68 0.63 12.21
N ALA A 63 -5.39 -0.38 12.76
CA ALA A 63 -6.84 -0.32 12.95
C ALA A 63 -7.25 0.78 13.95
N ILE A 64 -6.52 0.91 15.07
CA ILE A 64 -6.78 1.98 16.07
C ILE A 64 -6.50 3.36 15.46
N ILE A 65 -5.38 3.52 14.76
CA ILE A 65 -5.04 4.78 14.09
C ILE A 65 -6.13 5.14 13.07
N ARG A 66 -6.65 4.17 12.31
CA ARG A 66 -7.76 4.40 11.37
C ARG A 66 -8.99 4.92 12.09
N GLN A 67 -9.40 4.31 13.19
CA GLN A 67 -10.54 4.76 13.98
C GLN A 67 -10.36 6.19 14.49
N ARG A 68 -9.15 6.56 14.93
CA ARG A 68 -8.84 7.92 15.38
C ARG A 68 -8.89 8.95 14.26
N VAL A 69 -8.39 8.59 13.07
CA VAL A 69 -8.43 9.46 11.89
C VAL A 69 -9.87 9.64 11.40
N ASP A 70 -10.64 8.55 11.32
CA ASP A 70 -12.06 8.61 10.94
C ASP A 70 -12.87 9.47 11.92
N ALA A 71 -12.60 9.36 13.23
CA ALA A 71 -13.24 10.20 14.26
C ALA A 71 -12.86 11.68 14.17
N SER A 72 -11.71 12.03 13.55
CA SER A 72 -11.33 13.42 13.29
C SER A 72 -12.10 14.06 12.12
N GLY A 73 -12.98 13.29 11.45
CA GLY A 73 -13.77 13.76 10.31
C GLY A 73 -12.98 13.81 8.99
N VAL A 74 -11.79 13.24 8.97
CA VAL A 74 -11.00 13.09 7.75
C VAL A 74 -11.50 11.83 7.02
N ALA A 75 -12.37 12.04 6.05
CA ALA A 75 -12.78 10.96 5.15
C ALA A 75 -11.60 10.53 4.26
N GLU A 76 -11.49 9.22 3.98
CA GLU A 76 -10.58 8.65 2.98
C GLU A 76 -9.07 8.64 3.34
N ALA A 77 -8.70 8.62 4.62
CA ALA A 77 -7.32 8.37 5.00
C ALA A 77 -6.90 6.93 4.63
N ASP A 78 -5.71 6.79 4.04
CA ASP A 78 -5.13 5.48 3.76
C ASP A 78 -4.06 5.16 4.80
N ILE A 79 -4.22 4.01 5.48
CA ILE A 79 -3.32 3.58 6.54
C ILE A 79 -2.82 2.18 6.19
N THR A 80 -1.51 2.11 5.98
CA THR A 80 -0.83 0.88 5.55
C THR A 80 0.37 0.57 6.43
N THR A 81 0.67 -0.70 6.60
CA THR A 81 1.88 -1.17 7.28
C THR A 81 3.00 -1.35 6.26
N GLU A 82 4.20 -0.85 6.54
CA GLU A 82 5.34 -0.91 5.63
C GLU A 82 6.63 -1.37 6.34
N GLY A 83 7.40 -2.22 5.67
CA GLY A 83 8.71 -2.66 6.17
C GLY A 83 8.69 -3.49 7.45
N GLY A 84 7.50 -3.90 7.94
CA GLY A 84 7.35 -4.71 9.17
C GLY A 84 7.58 -3.95 10.48
N GLN A 85 7.81 -2.62 10.43
CA GLN A 85 8.00 -1.75 11.60
C GLN A 85 7.28 -0.41 11.47
N ASN A 86 6.86 -0.01 10.28
CA ASN A 86 6.30 1.30 10.04
C ASN A 86 4.80 1.24 9.74
N ILE A 87 4.08 2.27 10.18
CA ILE A 87 2.71 2.56 9.76
C ILE A 87 2.77 3.88 8.98
N VAL A 88 2.31 3.83 7.73
CA VAL A 88 2.19 5.00 6.86
C VAL A 88 0.75 5.47 6.87
N VAL A 89 0.53 6.69 7.32
CA VAL A 89 -0.78 7.34 7.38
C VAL A 89 -0.81 8.41 6.30
N GLN A 90 -1.68 8.27 5.33
CA GLN A 90 -1.87 9.22 4.23
C GLN A 90 -3.24 9.88 4.36
N ILE A 91 -3.23 11.18 4.54
CA ILE A 91 -4.41 12.01 4.78
C ILE A 91 -4.60 12.95 3.60
N PRO A 92 -5.72 12.87 2.85
CA PRO A 92 -6.05 13.86 1.83
C PRO A 92 -6.20 15.26 2.46
N GLY A 93 -5.55 16.27 1.87
CA GLY A 93 -5.54 17.63 2.42
C GLY A 93 -4.48 17.85 3.51
N GLU A 94 -4.50 19.02 4.12
CA GLU A 94 -3.60 19.36 5.23
C GLU A 94 -4.17 18.81 6.54
N ALA A 95 -3.43 17.92 7.20
CA ALA A 95 -3.75 17.51 8.56
C ALA A 95 -3.46 18.67 9.51
N ASP A 96 -4.45 19.09 10.30
CA ASP A 96 -4.26 20.05 11.35
C ASP A 96 -3.39 19.51 12.50
N ALA A 97 -2.95 20.38 13.40
CA ALA A 97 -2.08 20.00 14.51
C ALA A 97 -2.74 18.95 15.42
N GLN A 98 -4.07 19.05 15.61
CA GLN A 98 -4.81 18.12 16.47
C GLN A 98 -4.95 16.73 15.86
N THR A 99 -5.22 16.64 14.56
CA THR A 99 -5.26 15.35 13.84
C THR A 99 -3.91 14.66 13.92
N ARG A 100 -2.82 15.43 13.75
CA ARG A 100 -1.46 14.90 13.91
C ARG A 100 -1.20 14.39 15.33
N GLU A 101 -1.57 15.15 16.35
CA GLU A 101 -1.43 14.76 17.75
C GLU A 101 -2.23 13.49 18.08
N ARG A 102 -3.48 13.38 17.62
CA ARG A 102 -4.32 12.17 17.80
C ARG A 102 -3.71 10.92 17.18
N ILE A 103 -3.03 11.08 16.04
CA ILE A 103 -2.38 9.96 15.34
C ILE A 103 -1.10 9.53 16.06
N GLN A 104 -0.33 10.47 16.55
CA GLN A 104 1.00 10.24 17.13
C GLN A 104 0.95 9.76 18.57
N SER A 105 -0.07 10.17 19.34
CA SER A 105 -0.15 9.81 20.75
C SER A 105 -0.35 8.31 20.93
N SER A 106 0.48 7.69 21.78
CA SER A 106 0.32 6.28 22.15
C SER A 106 -0.97 6.05 22.93
N ALA A 107 -1.44 7.11 23.62
CA ALA A 107 -2.62 7.12 24.48
C ALA A 107 -2.59 6.01 25.55
N GLN A 108 -1.40 5.72 26.06
CA GLN A 108 -1.25 4.84 27.21
C GLN A 108 -1.80 5.53 28.46
N LEU A 109 -3.00 5.12 28.86
CA LEU A 109 -3.65 5.62 30.05
C LEU A 109 -3.34 4.73 31.23
N GLU A 110 -2.86 5.32 32.30
CA GLU A 110 -2.64 4.67 33.59
C GLU A 110 -3.35 5.44 34.70
N PHE A 111 -3.84 4.71 35.67
CA PHE A 111 -4.49 5.25 36.85
C PHE A 111 -3.62 4.96 38.06
N ARG A 112 -3.02 6.00 38.65
CA ARG A 112 -2.04 5.89 39.72
C ARG A 112 -2.44 6.74 40.94
N PRO A 113 -2.33 6.25 42.17
CA PRO A 113 -2.54 7.08 43.35
C PRO A 113 -1.40 8.08 43.54
N VAL A 114 -1.72 9.26 44.01
CA VAL A 114 -0.72 10.30 44.29
C VAL A 114 -0.11 10.03 45.66
N LEU A 115 1.21 9.87 45.74
CA LEU A 115 1.95 9.71 47.00
C LEU A 115 2.44 11.08 47.48
N TYR A 116 2.98 11.92 46.57
CA TYR A 116 3.49 13.23 46.88
C TYR A 116 3.30 14.19 45.70
N THR A 117 3.16 15.47 45.96
CA THR A 117 3.05 16.52 44.91
C THR A 117 3.66 17.84 45.39
N THR A 118 4.28 18.57 44.44
CA THR A 118 4.80 19.91 44.65
C THR A 118 4.73 20.70 43.34
N ALA A 119 5.06 22.00 43.42
CA ALA A 119 5.25 22.82 42.22
C ALA A 119 6.34 22.23 41.31
N ALA A 120 6.20 22.39 40.00
CA ALA A 120 7.12 21.83 39.00
C ALA A 120 8.46 22.62 38.96
N THR A 121 9.08 22.86 40.11
CA THR A 121 10.39 23.48 40.22
C THR A 121 11.44 22.48 40.63
N ASN A 122 12.62 22.55 40.05
CA ASN A 122 13.81 21.81 40.42
C ASN A 122 14.82 22.66 41.20
N GLU A 123 14.40 23.85 41.67
CA GLU A 123 15.21 24.79 42.39
C GLU A 123 14.72 24.96 43.82
N PHE A 124 15.64 25.24 44.73
CA PHE A 124 15.34 25.66 46.09
C PHE A 124 15.90 27.07 46.35
N VAL A 125 15.22 27.83 47.19
CA VAL A 125 15.67 29.16 47.60
C VAL A 125 16.54 29.01 48.83
N GLY A 126 17.82 29.33 48.71
CA GLY A 126 18.77 29.31 49.81
C GLY A 126 18.49 30.40 50.87
N GLU A 127 19.16 30.35 52.02
CA GLU A 127 19.05 31.37 53.09
C GLU A 127 19.47 32.76 52.62
N ASP A 128 20.27 32.81 51.54
CA ASP A 128 20.72 34.05 50.89
C ASP A 128 19.66 34.66 49.91
N GLY A 129 18.51 33.98 49.74
CA GLY A 129 17.43 34.37 48.84
C GLY A 129 17.68 34.06 47.38
N ASN A 130 18.79 33.36 47.05
CA ASN A 130 19.08 32.94 45.71
C ASN A 130 18.45 31.56 45.39
N SER A 131 17.90 31.42 44.18
CA SER A 131 17.40 30.17 43.69
C SER A 131 18.56 29.35 43.11
N THR A 132 18.70 28.10 43.56
CA THR A 132 19.72 27.15 43.11
C THR A 132 19.09 25.81 42.78
N PRO A 133 19.49 25.15 41.66
CA PRO A 133 19.00 23.83 41.35
C PRO A 133 19.34 22.80 42.44
N TYR A 134 18.43 21.86 42.67
CA TYR A 134 18.74 20.72 43.53
C TYR A 134 19.92 19.93 42.96
N PRO A 135 20.81 19.44 43.81
CA PRO A 135 21.95 18.62 43.38
C PRO A 135 21.44 17.31 42.74
N SER A 136 22.24 16.77 41.82
CA SER A 136 21.96 15.42 41.27
C SER A 136 21.90 14.38 42.38
N PRO A 137 20.95 13.43 42.34
CA PRO A 137 20.81 12.41 43.38
C PRO A 137 22.09 11.58 43.56
N ASP A 138 22.45 11.32 44.83
CA ASP A 138 23.57 10.44 45.12
C ASP A 138 23.25 8.99 44.69
N PRO A 139 24.08 8.34 43.88
CA PRO A 139 23.87 6.95 43.45
C PRO A 139 23.84 5.94 44.60
N GLY A 140 24.38 6.30 45.76
CA GLY A 140 24.43 5.45 46.96
C GLY A 140 23.14 5.44 47.80
N LEU A 141 22.14 6.23 47.43
CA LEU A 141 20.86 6.26 48.18
C LEU A 141 20.09 4.95 48.06
N ASN A 142 19.37 4.63 49.12
CA ASN A 142 18.58 3.39 49.20
C ASN A 142 17.44 3.43 48.14
N SER A 143 17.41 2.44 47.28
CA SER A 143 16.39 2.22 46.25
C SER A 143 15.33 1.20 46.60
N THR A 144 15.46 0.55 47.77
CA THR A 144 14.47 -0.44 48.25
C THR A 144 13.55 0.18 49.29
N PRO A 145 12.24 -0.13 49.27
CA PRO A 145 11.31 0.33 50.29
C PRO A 145 11.78 -0.05 51.72
N THR A 146 11.59 0.85 52.67
CA THR A 146 11.96 0.61 54.08
C THR A 146 11.07 -0.40 54.79
N ALA A 147 9.86 -0.61 54.28
CA ALA A 147 8.91 -1.64 54.69
C ALA A 147 8.20 -2.17 53.44
N GLU A 148 7.65 -3.38 53.51
CA GLU A 148 6.88 -3.92 52.39
C GLU A 148 5.58 -3.10 52.23
N PRO A 149 5.36 -2.44 51.02
CA PRO A 149 4.18 -1.63 50.82
C PRO A 149 2.89 -2.45 50.90
N THR A 150 1.88 -1.93 51.56
CA THR A 150 0.58 -2.62 51.75
C THR A 150 -0.35 -2.45 50.54
N ASP A 151 -0.27 -1.34 49.84
CA ASP A 151 -1.03 -1.00 48.62
C ASP A 151 -0.30 0.09 47.82
N ALA A 152 -0.85 0.43 46.67
CA ALA A 152 -0.21 1.44 45.79
C ALA A 152 -0.21 2.87 46.36
N SER A 153 -1.02 3.18 47.40
CA SER A 153 -1.03 4.46 48.11
C SER A 153 -0.11 4.51 49.33
N ASP A 154 0.68 3.44 49.58
CA ASP A 154 1.57 3.36 50.73
C ASP A 154 2.82 4.23 50.51
N LEU A 155 3.15 5.07 51.53
CA LEU A 155 4.35 5.92 51.46
C LEU A 155 5.66 5.13 51.50
N SER A 156 5.63 3.86 51.89
CA SER A 156 6.81 2.97 51.84
C SER A 156 7.38 2.84 50.40
N TRP A 157 6.59 3.14 49.38
CA TRP A 157 7.08 3.26 47.99
C TRP A 157 8.06 4.39 47.77
N VAL A 158 8.01 5.44 48.61
CA VAL A 158 8.89 6.63 48.47
C VAL A 158 10.21 6.35 49.16
N THR A 159 11.17 5.80 48.40
CA THR A 159 12.54 5.54 48.90
C THR A 159 13.36 6.84 48.92
N ASP A 160 14.47 6.84 49.68
CA ASP A 160 15.37 8.00 49.74
C ASP A 160 15.88 8.40 48.37
N LYS A 161 16.16 7.44 47.51
CA LYS A 161 16.59 7.66 46.15
C LYS A 161 15.49 8.34 45.31
N LEU A 162 14.26 7.80 45.36
CA LEU A 162 13.11 8.32 44.63
C LEU A 162 12.77 9.76 45.07
N ALA A 163 12.88 10.04 46.39
CA ALA A 163 12.66 11.39 46.92
C ALA A 163 13.71 12.39 46.42
N ALA A 164 14.98 11.98 46.36
CA ALA A 164 16.05 12.85 45.85
C ALA A 164 15.89 13.06 44.31
N GLU A 165 15.57 12.02 43.54
CA GLU A 165 15.28 12.11 42.12
C GLU A 165 14.10 13.05 41.86
N PHE A 166 13.04 12.98 42.65
CA PHE A 166 11.87 13.83 42.54
C PHE A 166 12.22 15.32 42.78
N GLN A 167 13.06 15.63 43.75
CA GLN A 167 13.47 16.99 44.00
C GLN A 167 14.25 17.59 42.81
N ALA A 168 15.17 16.83 42.26
CA ALA A 168 16.00 17.20 41.13
C ALA A 168 15.28 17.16 39.77
N TYR A 169 14.10 16.53 39.70
CA TYR A 169 13.38 16.33 38.45
C TYR A 169 12.91 17.65 37.82
N ASP A 170 13.29 17.85 36.56
CA ASP A 170 12.98 19.07 35.78
C ASP A 170 11.83 18.79 34.81
N CYS A 171 10.66 19.38 35.08
CA CYS A 171 9.50 19.27 34.23
C CYS A 171 9.62 20.03 32.89
N ALA A 172 10.59 20.94 32.74
CA ALA A 172 10.84 21.61 31.47
C ALA A 172 11.58 20.72 30.48
N ASN A 173 12.36 19.76 31.00
CA ASN A 173 13.02 18.71 30.23
C ASN A 173 12.67 17.32 30.83
N PRO A 174 11.42 16.88 30.73
CA PRO A 174 11.01 15.60 31.29
C PRO A 174 11.77 14.47 30.64
N ASP A 175 12.13 13.48 31.44
CA ASP A 175 12.71 12.25 30.93
C ASP A 175 11.67 11.57 30.03
N ASN A 176 11.98 11.44 28.75
CA ASN A 176 11.08 10.81 27.78
C ASN A 176 10.84 9.32 28.03
N ASP A 177 11.63 8.71 28.93
CA ASP A 177 11.43 7.34 29.38
C ASP A 177 10.35 7.20 30.47
N ALA A 178 9.78 8.29 30.99
CA ALA A 178 8.68 8.25 31.95
C ALA A 178 7.47 7.43 31.44
N ALA A 179 7.19 7.51 30.15
CA ALA A 179 6.14 6.72 29.50
C ALA A 179 6.46 5.21 29.45
N LYS A 180 7.74 4.83 29.58
CA LYS A 180 8.24 3.44 29.59
C LYS A 180 8.48 2.89 30.99
N ALA A 181 8.14 3.65 32.05
CA ALA A 181 8.32 3.19 33.42
C ALA A 181 7.46 1.95 33.71
N PRO A 182 7.98 0.94 34.44
CA PRO A 182 7.23 -0.23 34.81
C PRO A 182 5.93 0.11 35.56
N LYS A 183 4.82 -0.52 35.19
CA LYS A 183 3.50 -0.26 35.80
C LYS A 183 3.43 -0.62 37.27
N ASP A 184 4.22 -1.58 37.69
CA ASP A 184 4.29 -2.09 39.06
C ASP A 184 5.21 -1.29 40.00
N GLN A 185 5.80 -0.20 39.49
CA GLN A 185 6.72 0.67 40.24
C GLN A 185 6.20 2.10 40.33
N PRO A 186 6.67 2.86 41.38
CA PRO A 186 6.35 4.28 41.45
C PRO A 186 6.93 5.07 40.29
N LEU A 187 6.22 6.15 39.91
CA LEU A 187 6.56 7.00 38.77
C LEU A 187 6.71 8.46 39.24
N ILE A 188 7.76 9.15 38.76
CA ILE A 188 7.84 10.61 38.83
C ILE A 188 7.23 11.15 37.53
N ALA A 189 6.21 11.99 37.63
CA ALA A 189 5.54 12.58 36.47
C ALA A 189 5.22 14.06 36.69
N CYS A 190 5.15 14.81 35.59
CA CYS A 190 4.75 16.20 35.60
C CYS A 190 3.29 16.35 35.14
N SER A 191 2.61 17.42 35.62
CA SER A 191 1.34 17.79 35.04
C SER A 191 1.52 18.22 33.58
N ALA A 192 0.53 17.94 32.74
CA ALA A 192 0.55 18.29 31.31
C ALA A 192 0.70 19.80 31.05
N ASP A 193 0.28 20.65 32.00
CA ASP A 193 0.44 22.12 31.98
C ASP A 193 1.77 22.60 32.57
N GLY A 194 2.63 21.70 33.02
CA GLY A 194 3.92 22.03 33.64
C GLY A 194 3.84 22.74 35.00
N SER A 195 2.68 22.75 35.66
CA SER A 195 2.49 23.49 36.93
C SER A 195 2.90 22.73 38.17
N ALA A 196 2.84 21.40 38.13
CA ALA A 196 3.10 20.52 39.26
C ALA A 196 3.89 19.28 38.86
N LYS A 197 4.61 18.71 39.84
CA LYS A 197 5.23 17.38 39.71
C LYS A 197 4.76 16.46 40.83
N TYR A 198 4.75 15.18 40.54
CA TYR A 198 4.15 14.12 41.36
C TYR A 198 5.10 12.96 41.55
N ILE A 199 5.06 12.35 42.74
CA ILE A 199 5.42 10.94 42.91
C ILE A 199 4.11 10.16 42.93
N LEU A 200 3.96 9.26 41.99
CA LEU A 200 2.80 8.39 41.83
C LEU A 200 3.16 6.98 42.26
N GLY A 201 2.23 6.30 42.90
CA GLY A 201 2.36 4.88 43.20
C GLY A 201 2.26 4.01 41.95
N PRO A 202 2.43 2.69 42.08
CA PRO A 202 2.18 1.75 41.00
C PRO A 202 0.80 1.93 40.36
N ALA A 203 0.70 1.63 39.06
CA ALA A 203 -0.56 1.69 38.31
C ALA A 203 -1.54 0.62 38.85
N GLU A 204 -2.74 1.05 39.21
CA GLU A 204 -3.79 0.13 39.70
C GLU A 204 -4.77 -0.29 38.62
N LEU A 205 -4.92 0.56 37.61
CA LEU A 205 -5.68 0.27 36.38
C LEU A 205 -4.93 0.88 35.19
N ASP A 206 -5.23 0.37 34.04
CA ASP A 206 -4.76 0.88 32.76
C ASP A 206 -5.92 1.17 31.80
N GLY A 207 -5.58 1.68 30.60
CA GLY A 207 -6.56 2.03 29.57
C GLY A 207 -7.45 0.90 29.10
N THR A 208 -7.07 -0.37 29.28
CA THR A 208 -7.88 -1.54 28.90
C THR A 208 -9.14 -1.69 29.76
N ALA A 209 -9.17 -1.05 30.93
CA ALA A 209 -10.33 -0.98 31.78
C ALA A 209 -11.44 -0.04 31.24
N VAL A 210 -11.11 0.85 30.29
CA VAL A 210 -12.03 1.83 29.72
C VAL A 210 -12.70 1.25 28.47
N THR A 211 -14.04 1.28 28.43
CA THR A 211 -14.84 0.80 27.28
C THR A 211 -15.39 1.94 26.43
N ASP A 212 -15.61 3.11 27.04
CA ASP A 212 -16.10 4.29 26.33
C ASP A 212 -15.64 5.56 27.05
N ALA A 213 -15.45 6.63 26.29
CA ALA A 213 -15.13 7.95 26.81
C ALA A 213 -15.90 9.02 26.02
N SER A 214 -16.39 10.05 26.72
CA SER A 214 -17.14 11.14 26.10
C SER A 214 -16.85 12.47 26.77
N ALA A 215 -16.70 13.53 25.96
CA ALA A 215 -16.61 14.89 26.47
C ALA A 215 -18.00 15.39 26.92
N GLY A 216 -18.04 16.05 28.05
CA GLY A 216 -19.27 16.58 28.62
C GLY A 216 -19.01 17.85 29.43
N ARG A 217 -20.10 18.45 29.91
CA ARG A 217 -20.00 19.58 30.87
C ARG A 217 -20.46 19.15 32.24
N ASP A 218 -19.71 19.54 33.25
CA ASP A 218 -20.15 19.38 34.64
C ASP A 218 -21.43 20.21 34.89
N PRO A 219 -22.52 19.60 35.31
CA PRO A 219 -23.77 20.32 35.57
C PRO A 219 -23.67 21.39 36.65
N LYS A 220 -22.68 21.30 37.56
CA LYS A 220 -22.51 22.21 38.69
C LYS A 220 -21.61 23.38 38.37
N SER A 221 -20.46 23.11 37.73
CA SER A 221 -19.45 24.15 37.43
C SER A 221 -19.55 24.69 36.01
N GLY A 222 -20.18 23.95 35.08
CA GLY A 222 -20.19 24.24 33.64
C GLY A 222 -18.86 23.98 32.95
N ALA A 223 -17.84 23.51 33.68
CA ALA A 223 -16.53 23.20 33.14
C ALA A 223 -16.57 21.94 32.25
N TRP A 224 -15.70 21.86 31.26
CA TRP A 224 -15.56 20.68 30.44
C TRP A 224 -14.87 19.57 31.23
N LEU A 225 -15.33 18.34 31.02
CA LEU A 225 -14.78 17.12 31.61
C LEU A 225 -14.86 15.97 30.59
N VAL A 226 -14.07 14.92 30.84
CA VAL A 226 -14.18 13.66 30.10
C VAL A 226 -14.77 12.61 31.03
N GLN A 227 -15.91 12.05 30.63
CA GLN A 227 -16.58 10.97 31.34
C GLN A 227 -16.13 9.64 30.76
N LEU A 228 -15.69 8.73 31.63
CA LEU A 228 -15.28 7.38 31.27
C LEU A 228 -16.38 6.40 31.62
N THR A 229 -16.41 5.30 30.88
CA THR A 229 -17.19 4.11 31.21
C THR A 229 -16.22 2.94 31.26
N MET A 230 -16.17 2.24 32.38
CA MET A 230 -15.28 1.10 32.59
C MET A 230 -15.97 -0.23 32.32
N ASN A 231 -15.19 -1.27 31.98
CA ASN A 231 -15.67 -2.65 31.96
C ASN A 231 -15.92 -3.15 33.39
N ALA A 232 -16.47 -4.35 33.55
CA ALA A 232 -16.86 -4.89 34.85
C ALA A 232 -15.67 -5.00 35.81
N ASP A 233 -14.53 -5.53 35.36
CA ASP A 233 -13.33 -5.68 36.16
C ASP A 233 -12.73 -4.34 36.56
N GLY A 234 -12.70 -3.38 35.62
CA GLY A 234 -12.26 -2.01 35.87
C GLY A 234 -13.17 -1.27 36.86
N ALA A 235 -14.49 -1.46 36.78
CA ALA A 235 -15.45 -0.86 37.71
C ALA A 235 -15.24 -1.41 39.15
N ASP A 236 -15.03 -2.70 39.30
CA ASP A 236 -14.74 -3.32 40.58
C ASP A 236 -13.40 -2.85 41.17
N ALA A 237 -12.35 -2.82 40.36
CA ALA A 237 -11.04 -2.32 40.78
C ALA A 237 -11.10 -0.84 41.17
N PHE A 238 -11.71 0.00 40.30
CA PHE A 238 -11.88 1.43 40.59
C PHE A 238 -12.75 1.68 41.82
N GLY A 239 -13.76 0.86 42.07
CA GLY A 239 -14.59 0.90 43.24
C GLY A 239 -13.77 0.70 44.54
N LYS A 240 -12.85 -0.25 44.57
CA LYS A 240 -11.94 -0.48 45.71
C LYS A 240 -10.99 0.70 45.92
N VAL A 241 -10.38 1.18 44.81
CA VAL A 241 -9.49 2.36 44.84
C VAL A 241 -10.23 3.58 45.37
N SER A 242 -11.40 3.89 44.82
CA SER A 242 -12.19 5.06 45.21
C SER A 242 -12.61 5.01 46.67
N THR A 243 -12.89 3.83 47.19
CA THR A 243 -13.22 3.62 48.59
C THR A 243 -12.02 3.91 49.48
N ARG A 244 -10.83 3.39 49.17
CA ARG A 244 -9.59 3.64 49.88
C ARG A 244 -9.19 5.12 49.86
N LEU A 245 -9.19 5.73 48.70
CA LEU A 245 -8.82 7.14 48.57
C LEU A 245 -9.84 8.09 49.26
N ASN A 246 -11.12 7.74 49.25
CA ASN A 246 -12.11 8.49 50.01
C ASN A 246 -11.87 8.36 51.51
N GLN A 247 -11.39 7.20 52.01
CA GLN A 247 -10.98 7.06 53.40
C GLN A 247 -9.77 7.93 53.72
N ASN A 248 -8.73 7.95 52.86
CA ASN A 248 -7.57 8.85 53.02
C ASN A 248 -8.00 10.34 53.10
N ARG A 249 -9.04 10.71 52.34
CA ARG A 249 -9.62 12.07 52.42
C ARG A 249 -10.26 12.33 53.79
N LEU A 250 -11.02 11.37 54.31
CA LEU A 250 -11.66 11.47 55.62
C LEU A 250 -10.62 11.57 56.76
N ASP A 251 -9.48 10.92 56.60
CA ASP A 251 -8.36 10.90 57.52
C ASP A 251 -7.41 12.12 57.32
N ASN A 252 -7.75 13.05 56.39
CA ASN A 252 -6.96 14.21 56.03
C ASN A 252 -5.52 13.92 55.56
N LEU A 253 -5.33 12.82 54.85
CA LEU A 253 -4.03 12.37 54.31
C LEU A 253 -3.71 12.91 52.92
N SER A 254 -4.00 14.21 52.67
CA SER A 254 -3.66 14.85 51.37
C SER A 254 -2.13 14.86 51.17
N PRO A 255 -1.61 14.57 49.94
CA PRO A 255 -2.32 14.37 48.65
C PRO A 255 -2.74 12.91 48.36
N ARG A 256 -2.64 12.01 49.28
CA ARG A 256 -2.94 10.59 49.13
C ARG A 256 -4.44 10.29 48.93
N ASP A 257 -5.28 11.32 48.94
CA ASP A 257 -6.70 11.30 48.59
C ASP A 257 -6.94 11.62 47.12
N GLN A 258 -5.85 11.77 46.33
CA GLN A 258 -5.90 12.08 44.90
C GLN A 258 -5.58 10.85 44.06
N PHE A 259 -6.20 10.79 42.88
CA PHE A 259 -5.95 9.72 41.90
C PHE A 259 -5.56 10.35 40.57
N ALA A 260 -4.35 10.10 40.13
CA ALA A 260 -3.81 10.68 38.91
C ALA A 260 -4.22 9.85 37.68
N PHE A 261 -4.68 10.56 36.66
CA PHE A 261 -4.87 10.07 35.31
C PHE A 261 -3.62 10.44 34.53
N VAL A 262 -2.81 9.44 34.21
CA VAL A 262 -1.53 9.59 33.51
C VAL A 262 -1.70 9.11 32.09
N LEU A 263 -1.41 10.00 31.13
CA LEU A 263 -1.43 9.70 29.71
C LEU A 263 -0.03 9.91 29.14
N ASP A 264 0.54 8.86 28.55
CA ASP A 264 1.89 8.92 27.96
C ASP A 264 2.93 9.52 28.93
N GLY A 265 2.88 9.11 30.21
CA GLY A 265 3.80 9.57 31.25
C GLY A 265 3.50 10.94 31.88
N ASN A 266 2.51 11.69 31.37
CA ASN A 266 2.12 13.00 31.89
C ASN A 266 0.82 12.95 32.68
N VAL A 267 0.75 13.65 33.79
CA VAL A 267 -0.47 13.76 34.61
C VAL A 267 -1.42 14.76 33.96
N ILE A 268 -2.52 14.26 33.39
CA ILE A 268 -3.57 15.12 32.82
C ILE A 268 -4.40 15.77 33.91
N SER A 269 -4.69 14.99 34.95
CA SER A 269 -5.51 15.42 36.08
C SER A 269 -5.25 14.52 37.28
N ALA A 270 -5.27 15.10 38.47
CA ALA A 270 -5.16 14.37 39.74
C ALA A 270 -6.27 14.82 40.72
N PRO A 271 -7.55 14.52 40.38
CA PRO A 271 -8.67 14.96 41.22
C PRO A 271 -8.66 14.28 42.58
N ARG A 272 -9.17 15.01 43.58
CA ARG A 272 -9.46 14.43 44.89
C ARG A 272 -10.67 13.52 44.81
N MET A 273 -10.60 12.38 45.53
CA MET A 273 -11.71 11.47 45.62
C MET A 273 -12.75 11.99 46.64
N ASN A 274 -13.84 12.59 46.12
CA ASN A 274 -14.88 13.22 46.95
C ASN A 274 -15.96 12.24 47.41
N GLY A 275 -15.91 10.99 47.01
CA GLY A 275 -16.87 9.94 47.34
C GLY A 275 -16.45 8.61 46.73
N GLN A 276 -17.17 7.58 47.07
CA GLN A 276 -17.00 6.27 46.44
C GLN A 276 -17.67 6.27 45.05
N ILE A 277 -16.97 5.78 44.06
CA ILE A 277 -17.48 5.62 42.69
C ILE A 277 -17.58 4.11 42.40
N LEU A 278 -18.79 3.59 42.53
CA LEU A 278 -19.06 2.15 42.42
C LEU A 278 -19.78 1.77 41.12
N ASP A 279 -20.16 2.78 40.31
CA ASP A 279 -20.89 2.64 39.05
C ASP A 279 -19.98 2.49 37.84
N GLY A 280 -18.65 2.49 38.04
CA GLY A 280 -17.68 2.38 36.97
C GLY A 280 -17.67 3.57 36.00
N LYS A 281 -18.17 4.74 36.43
CA LYS A 281 -18.24 5.95 35.59
C LYS A 281 -17.46 7.13 36.19
N PRO A 282 -16.14 7.03 36.30
CA PRO A 282 -15.35 8.17 36.75
C PRO A 282 -15.33 9.29 35.69
N SER A 283 -15.04 10.51 36.14
CA SER A 283 -14.84 11.66 35.27
C SER A 283 -13.47 12.28 35.49
N ILE A 284 -12.81 12.63 34.40
CA ILE A 284 -11.55 13.39 34.40
C ILE A 284 -11.94 14.87 34.35
N SER A 285 -11.60 15.60 35.39
CA SER A 285 -11.79 17.05 35.48
C SER A 285 -10.44 17.76 35.38
N GLY A 286 -10.43 18.93 34.74
CA GLY A 286 -9.22 19.73 34.55
C GLY A 286 -9.54 21.06 33.88
N SER A 287 -8.53 21.79 33.47
CA SER A 287 -8.67 23.05 32.70
C SER A 287 -8.92 22.75 31.20
N PHE A 288 -9.99 21.98 30.91
CA PHE A 288 -10.30 21.58 29.54
C PHE A 288 -11.11 22.65 28.79
N THR A 289 -10.75 22.86 27.53
CA THR A 289 -11.64 23.47 26.53
C THR A 289 -12.55 22.39 25.94
N GLN A 290 -13.56 22.79 25.17
CA GLN A 290 -14.38 21.81 24.43
C GLN A 290 -13.53 20.90 23.56
N GLU A 291 -12.60 21.49 22.88
CA GLU A 291 -11.73 20.86 21.90
C GLU A 291 -10.77 19.86 22.57
N SER A 292 -10.06 20.28 23.63
CA SER A 292 -9.15 19.38 24.35
C SER A 292 -9.88 18.24 25.06
N ALA A 293 -11.09 18.48 25.61
CA ALA A 293 -11.90 17.41 26.20
C ALA A 293 -12.36 16.39 25.15
N THR A 294 -12.76 16.87 23.96
CA THR A 294 -13.18 15.96 22.87
C THR A 294 -11.99 15.16 22.35
N THR A 295 -10.84 15.80 22.12
CA THR A 295 -9.61 15.11 21.68
C THR A 295 -9.20 14.03 22.67
N LEU A 296 -9.18 14.35 23.97
CA LEU A 296 -8.85 13.36 25.01
C LEU A 296 -9.89 12.22 25.06
N ALA A 297 -11.18 12.53 24.97
CA ALA A 297 -12.22 11.50 24.95
C ALA A 297 -12.05 10.53 23.78
N ASP A 298 -11.76 11.04 22.57
CA ASP A 298 -11.51 10.23 21.40
C ASP A 298 -10.25 9.36 21.55
N GLN A 299 -9.15 9.91 22.07
CA GLN A 299 -7.93 9.14 22.37
C GLN A 299 -8.20 7.99 23.34
N LEU A 300 -8.97 8.22 24.40
CA LEU A 300 -9.28 7.22 25.41
C LEU A 300 -10.33 6.20 24.95
N LYS A 301 -11.30 6.63 24.14
CA LYS A 301 -12.34 5.77 23.56
C LYS A 301 -11.78 4.70 22.63
N PHE A 302 -10.83 5.06 21.78
CA PHE A 302 -10.24 4.13 20.81
C PHE A 302 -9.08 3.31 21.40
N GLY A 303 -8.74 3.55 22.68
CA GLY A 303 -7.78 2.76 23.45
C GLY A 303 -6.32 3.12 23.20
N ALA A 304 -5.46 2.54 24.03
CA ALA A 304 -4.03 2.65 23.89
C ALA A 304 -3.55 1.87 22.67
N LEU A 305 -2.56 2.44 21.97
CA LEU A 305 -1.85 1.70 20.94
C LEU A 305 -1.04 0.57 21.61
N PRO A 306 -1.01 -0.63 21.04
CA PRO A 306 -0.25 -1.75 21.58
C PRO A 306 1.27 -1.56 21.46
N LEU A 307 1.68 -0.47 20.81
CA LEU A 307 3.06 -0.10 20.50
C LEU A 307 3.26 1.40 20.74
N SER A 308 4.46 1.80 21.13
CA SER A 308 4.87 3.20 21.06
C SER A 308 5.32 3.54 19.63
N PHE A 309 5.08 4.78 19.21
CA PHE A 309 5.42 5.25 17.86
C PHE A 309 6.27 6.50 17.94
N THR A 310 7.33 6.51 17.12
CA THR A 310 8.10 7.71 16.82
C THR A 310 7.80 8.19 15.41
N VAL A 311 7.63 9.52 15.23
CA VAL A 311 7.42 10.08 13.89
C VAL A 311 8.73 10.11 13.13
N GLN A 312 8.85 9.27 12.11
CA GLN A 312 10.01 9.25 11.22
C GLN A 312 10.01 10.41 10.24
N SER A 313 8.86 10.67 9.61
CA SER A 313 8.65 11.82 8.73
C SER A 313 7.20 12.28 8.76
N SER A 314 7.00 13.57 8.50
CA SER A 314 5.68 14.15 8.28
C SER A 314 5.79 15.15 7.13
N ASP A 315 5.38 14.70 5.94
CA ASP A 315 5.52 15.44 4.70
C ASP A 315 4.15 15.91 4.21
N THR A 316 4.04 17.20 3.86
CA THR A 316 2.82 17.75 3.28
C THR A 316 3.04 18.01 1.79
N ILE A 317 2.26 17.35 0.94
CA ILE A 317 2.29 17.51 -0.51
C ILE A 317 1.17 18.45 -0.93
N SER A 318 1.54 19.54 -1.59
CA SER A 318 0.55 20.52 -2.07
C SER A 318 -0.32 19.95 -3.20
N ALA A 319 -1.64 20.07 -3.08
CA ALA A 319 -2.62 19.68 -4.09
C ALA A 319 -2.37 20.33 -5.47
N THR A 320 -1.80 21.54 -5.49
CA THR A 320 -1.50 22.24 -6.74
C THR A 320 -0.38 21.57 -7.54
N LEU A 321 0.62 20.98 -6.86
CA LEU A 321 1.69 20.24 -7.52
C LEU A 321 1.16 18.94 -8.12
N GLY A 322 0.33 18.20 -7.40
CA GLY A 322 -0.26 16.94 -7.87
C GLY A 322 -1.12 17.12 -9.13
N THR A 323 -2.03 18.08 -9.13
CA THR A 323 -2.89 18.37 -10.30
C THR A 323 -2.09 18.81 -11.51
N GLN A 324 -1.03 19.60 -11.33
CA GLN A 324 -0.14 20.01 -12.42
C GLN A 324 0.61 18.81 -13.00
N GLN A 325 1.13 17.93 -12.16
CA GLN A 325 1.82 16.71 -12.59
C GLN A 325 0.87 15.76 -13.33
N LEU A 326 -0.37 15.62 -12.88
CA LEU A 326 -1.39 14.83 -13.57
C LEU A 326 -1.67 15.39 -14.97
N GLN A 327 -1.82 16.72 -15.12
CA GLN A 327 -2.02 17.35 -16.43
C GLN A 327 -0.83 17.10 -17.35
N ILE A 328 0.40 17.28 -16.87
CA ILE A 328 1.61 17.01 -17.65
C ILE A 328 1.66 15.54 -18.06
N GLY A 329 1.35 14.60 -17.14
CA GLY A 329 1.29 13.17 -17.43
C GLY A 329 0.25 12.84 -18.51
N LEU A 330 -0.96 13.40 -18.43
CA LEU A 330 -1.99 13.19 -19.44
C LEU A 330 -1.57 13.73 -20.82
N ILE A 331 -0.97 14.92 -20.87
CA ILE A 331 -0.46 15.51 -22.12
C ILE A 331 0.64 14.61 -22.70
N ALA A 332 1.59 14.16 -21.88
CA ALA A 332 2.65 13.24 -22.31
C ALA A 332 2.08 11.92 -22.84
N GLY A 333 1.07 11.36 -22.18
CA GLY A 333 0.35 10.17 -22.62
C GLY A 333 -0.34 10.36 -23.97
N LEU A 334 -1.02 11.49 -24.16
CA LEU A 334 -1.66 11.84 -25.44
C LEU A 334 -0.64 12.01 -26.57
N ILE A 335 0.50 12.65 -26.28
CA ILE A 335 1.60 12.79 -27.26
C ILE A 335 2.14 11.40 -27.61
N GLY A 336 2.41 10.55 -26.63
CA GLY A 336 2.87 9.17 -26.86
C GLY A 336 1.88 8.36 -27.71
N LEU A 337 0.59 8.45 -27.39
CA LEU A 337 -0.47 7.80 -28.18
C LEU A 337 -0.53 8.32 -29.61
N ALA A 338 -0.43 9.64 -29.81
CA ALA A 338 -0.42 10.25 -31.13
C ALA A 338 0.79 9.78 -31.95
N LEU A 339 1.98 9.71 -31.34
CA LEU A 339 3.19 9.22 -32.01
C LEU A 339 3.04 7.76 -32.44
N VAL A 340 2.53 6.89 -31.55
CA VAL A 340 2.26 5.48 -31.88
C VAL A 340 1.21 5.36 -32.97
N ALA A 341 0.15 6.16 -32.94
CA ALA A 341 -0.88 6.18 -33.98
C ALA A 341 -0.31 6.60 -35.34
N ILE A 342 0.45 7.69 -35.38
CA ILE A 342 1.08 8.19 -36.61
C ILE A 342 2.05 7.14 -37.17
N TYR A 343 2.93 6.61 -36.32
CA TYR A 343 3.85 5.55 -36.71
C TYR A 343 3.11 4.35 -37.32
N SER A 344 2.07 3.88 -36.61
CA SER A 344 1.27 2.73 -37.06
C SER A 344 0.59 2.97 -38.43
N LEU A 345 0.04 4.17 -38.65
CA LEU A 345 -0.59 4.51 -39.91
C LEU A 345 0.43 4.63 -41.07
N ILE A 346 1.63 5.15 -40.81
CA ILE A 346 2.69 5.24 -41.81
C ILE A 346 3.20 3.86 -42.19
N VAL A 347 3.53 3.01 -41.21
CA VAL A 347 4.19 1.71 -41.45
C VAL A 347 3.19 0.64 -41.89
N TYR A 348 2.01 0.61 -41.28
CA TYR A 348 0.99 -0.44 -41.49
C TYR A 348 -0.21 0.07 -42.31
N ARG A 349 -0.26 1.32 -42.67
CA ARG A 349 -1.35 1.97 -43.45
C ARG A 349 -2.70 1.71 -42.75
N ALA A 350 -3.73 1.29 -43.50
CA ALA A 350 -5.06 1.02 -42.93
C ALA A 350 -5.05 -0.07 -41.82
N LEU A 351 -4.10 -1.02 -41.87
CA LEU A 351 -3.94 -2.02 -40.82
C LEU A 351 -3.56 -1.37 -39.45
N GLY A 352 -2.87 -0.23 -39.50
CA GLY A 352 -2.55 0.56 -38.30
C GLY A 352 -3.79 1.04 -37.54
N SER A 353 -4.95 1.16 -38.19
CA SER A 353 -6.20 1.51 -37.50
C SER A 353 -6.66 0.45 -36.52
N VAL A 354 -6.30 -0.82 -36.72
CA VAL A 354 -6.58 -1.91 -35.77
C VAL A 354 -5.78 -1.73 -34.48
N ILE A 355 -4.52 -1.27 -34.58
CA ILE A 355 -3.70 -0.97 -33.41
C ILE A 355 -4.37 0.15 -32.60
N ILE A 356 -4.77 1.25 -33.27
CA ILE A 356 -5.42 2.38 -32.60
C ILE A 356 -6.71 1.95 -31.92
N ALA A 357 -7.56 1.17 -32.61
CA ALA A 357 -8.80 0.64 -32.04
C ALA A 357 -8.54 -0.28 -30.83
N SER A 358 -7.53 -1.13 -30.89
CA SER A 358 -7.16 -2.02 -29.80
C SER A 358 -6.64 -1.26 -28.58
N ILE A 359 -5.80 -0.23 -28.79
CA ILE A 359 -5.32 0.65 -27.70
C ILE A 359 -6.49 1.44 -27.09
N ALA A 360 -7.43 1.92 -27.90
CA ALA A 360 -8.62 2.60 -27.39
C ALA A 360 -9.48 1.67 -26.50
N VAL A 361 -9.70 0.43 -26.95
CA VAL A 361 -10.42 -0.58 -26.15
C VAL A 361 -9.65 -0.89 -24.86
N MET A 362 -8.31 -1.00 -24.94
CA MET A 362 -7.45 -1.21 -23.77
C MET A 362 -7.60 -0.06 -22.77
N ALA A 363 -7.54 1.18 -23.22
CA ALA A 363 -7.67 2.36 -22.37
C ALA A 363 -9.02 2.41 -21.65
N ILE A 364 -10.12 2.11 -22.36
CA ILE A 364 -11.46 2.04 -21.78
C ILE A 364 -11.55 0.93 -20.74
N LEU A 365 -11.05 -0.27 -21.04
CA LEU A 365 -11.05 -1.40 -20.09
C LEU A 365 -10.21 -1.09 -18.87
N THR A 366 -9.01 -0.56 -19.06
CA THR A 366 -8.11 -0.18 -17.96
C THR A 366 -8.77 0.85 -17.06
N TYR A 367 -9.40 1.88 -17.64
CA TYR A 367 -10.10 2.92 -16.89
C TYR A 367 -11.21 2.34 -16.02
N ILE A 368 -12.09 1.50 -16.58
CA ILE A 368 -13.19 0.88 -15.84
C ILE A 368 -12.64 -0.05 -14.75
N ILE A 369 -11.59 -0.82 -15.03
CA ILE A 369 -10.99 -1.74 -14.05
C ILE A 369 -10.36 -0.96 -12.91
N ILE A 370 -9.67 0.15 -13.17
CA ILE A 370 -9.10 1.01 -12.11
C ILE A 370 -10.21 1.54 -11.20
N CYS A 371 -11.32 2.03 -11.75
CA CYS A 371 -12.48 2.48 -10.94
C CYS A 371 -13.06 1.34 -10.08
N ILE A 372 -13.15 0.12 -10.62
CA ILE A 372 -13.62 -1.05 -9.84
C ILE A 372 -12.62 -1.43 -8.75
N LEU A 373 -11.31 -1.36 -9.02
CA LEU A 373 -10.26 -1.68 -8.04
C LEU A 373 -10.17 -0.62 -6.95
N ALA A 374 -10.42 0.65 -7.25
CA ALA A 374 -10.54 1.70 -6.26
C ALA A 374 -11.59 1.32 -5.20
N TRP A 375 -12.79 0.96 -5.65
CA TRP A 375 -13.87 0.53 -4.76
C TRP A 375 -13.59 -0.81 -4.04
N ARG A 376 -12.99 -1.80 -4.73
CA ARG A 376 -12.90 -3.18 -4.19
C ARG A 376 -11.72 -3.39 -3.25
N ILE A 377 -10.61 -2.79 -3.52
CA ILE A 377 -9.35 -2.98 -2.79
C ILE A 377 -8.70 -1.66 -2.36
N GLY A 378 -9.41 -0.52 -2.48
CA GLY A 378 -8.87 0.79 -2.13
C GLY A 378 -7.72 1.25 -3.01
N PHE A 379 -7.65 0.77 -4.27
CA PHE A 379 -6.56 1.16 -5.17
C PHE A 379 -6.66 2.64 -5.54
N ARG A 380 -5.60 3.41 -5.27
CA ARG A 380 -5.46 4.81 -5.64
C ARG A 380 -4.41 5.00 -6.73
N LEU A 381 -4.77 5.77 -7.75
CA LEU A 381 -3.88 6.03 -8.88
C LEU A 381 -2.83 7.07 -8.50
N SER A 382 -1.57 6.65 -8.40
CA SER A 382 -0.42 7.51 -8.13
C SER A 382 0.20 8.08 -9.42
N LEU A 383 1.05 9.09 -9.30
CA LEU A 383 1.83 9.64 -10.42
C LEU A 383 2.69 8.54 -11.09
N ALA A 384 3.31 7.69 -10.28
CA ALA A 384 4.04 6.53 -10.78
C ALA A 384 3.12 5.55 -11.53
N GLY A 385 1.88 5.36 -11.04
CA GLY A 385 0.86 4.58 -11.72
C GLY A 385 0.48 5.16 -13.08
N VAL A 386 0.31 6.48 -13.19
CA VAL A 386 0.10 7.16 -14.50
C VAL A 386 1.28 6.91 -15.43
N ALA A 387 2.52 7.02 -14.96
CA ALA A 387 3.70 6.70 -15.76
C ALA A 387 3.68 5.25 -16.27
N GLY A 388 3.26 4.29 -15.44
CA GLY A 388 3.08 2.89 -15.83
C GLY A 388 2.05 2.71 -16.94
N LEU A 389 0.93 3.44 -16.89
CA LEU A 389 -0.08 3.46 -17.96
C LEU A 389 0.51 3.98 -19.28
N ILE A 390 1.30 5.04 -19.24
CA ILE A 390 1.94 5.63 -20.43
C ILE A 390 2.94 4.66 -21.06
N VAL A 391 3.80 4.06 -20.25
CA VAL A 391 4.80 3.08 -20.71
C VAL A 391 4.13 1.85 -21.33
N SER A 392 2.99 1.42 -20.80
CA SER A 392 2.24 0.28 -21.33
C SER A 392 1.77 0.45 -22.76
N ILE A 393 1.54 1.69 -23.23
CA ILE A 393 1.19 1.99 -24.63
C ILE A 393 2.29 1.49 -25.58
N GLY A 394 3.56 1.73 -25.20
CA GLY A 394 4.71 1.25 -25.99
C GLY A 394 4.79 -0.27 -26.04
N PHE A 395 4.62 -0.94 -24.89
CA PHE A 395 4.64 -2.40 -24.83
C PHE A 395 3.48 -3.05 -25.56
N THR A 396 2.33 -2.40 -25.62
CA THR A 396 1.19 -2.86 -26.42
C THR A 396 1.51 -2.75 -27.91
N ALA A 397 2.06 -1.63 -28.37
CA ALA A 397 2.45 -1.44 -29.76
C ALA A 397 3.43 -2.52 -30.25
N ASP A 398 4.41 -2.91 -29.43
CA ASP A 398 5.37 -3.98 -29.76
C ASP A 398 4.69 -5.31 -30.11
N SER A 399 3.67 -5.71 -29.38
CA SER A 399 2.91 -6.94 -29.63
C SER A 399 2.23 -6.94 -31.00
N PHE A 400 1.70 -5.78 -31.41
CA PHE A 400 1.08 -5.63 -32.75
C PHE A 400 2.12 -5.70 -33.85
N ILE A 401 3.28 -5.09 -33.64
CA ILE A 401 4.40 -5.15 -34.60
C ILE A 401 4.77 -6.62 -34.86
N VAL A 402 4.99 -7.39 -33.80
CA VAL A 402 5.31 -8.83 -33.92
C VAL A 402 4.22 -9.59 -34.68
N TYR A 403 2.95 -9.36 -34.37
CA TYR A 403 1.86 -10.06 -35.05
C TYR A 403 1.75 -9.66 -36.54
N PHE A 404 1.79 -8.39 -36.83
CA PHE A 404 1.63 -7.91 -38.20
C PHE A 404 2.81 -8.28 -39.09
N GLU A 405 4.02 -8.27 -38.56
CA GLU A 405 5.18 -8.75 -39.30
C GLU A 405 5.07 -10.27 -39.59
N ARG A 406 4.54 -11.07 -38.66
CA ARG A 406 4.28 -12.49 -38.93
C ARG A 406 3.23 -12.69 -40.02
N ILE A 407 2.17 -11.89 -40.06
CA ILE A 407 1.20 -11.93 -41.15
C ILE A 407 1.87 -11.54 -42.49
N ARG A 408 2.69 -10.51 -42.50
CA ARG A 408 3.45 -10.09 -43.67
C ARG A 408 4.43 -11.14 -44.18
N ASP A 409 5.11 -11.84 -43.26
CA ASP A 409 6.01 -12.95 -43.59
C ASP A 409 5.25 -14.08 -44.30
N GLU A 410 4.07 -14.46 -43.77
CA GLU A 410 3.23 -15.49 -44.39
C GLU A 410 2.69 -15.08 -45.77
N LEU A 411 2.43 -13.78 -45.96
CA LEU A 411 2.05 -13.23 -47.29
C LEU A 411 3.22 -13.24 -48.24
N ARG A 412 4.46 -12.92 -47.81
CA ARG A 412 5.68 -13.04 -48.64
C ARG A 412 5.92 -14.48 -49.09
N ASP A 413 5.56 -15.46 -48.27
CA ASP A 413 5.61 -16.88 -48.59
C ASP A 413 4.51 -17.33 -49.60
N GLY A 414 3.65 -16.36 -50.02
CA GLY A 414 2.64 -16.59 -51.06
C GLY A 414 1.32 -17.19 -50.57
N LYS A 415 1.02 -17.14 -49.30
CA LYS A 415 -0.26 -17.56 -48.73
C LYS A 415 -1.37 -16.55 -49.01
N SER A 416 -2.62 -17.02 -49.01
CA SER A 416 -3.77 -16.12 -49.03
C SER A 416 -3.85 -15.29 -47.73
N ILE A 417 -4.46 -14.11 -47.77
CA ILE A 417 -4.55 -13.20 -46.63
C ILE A 417 -5.24 -13.87 -45.44
N THR A 418 -6.30 -14.64 -45.67
CA THR A 418 -6.99 -15.40 -44.60
C THR A 418 -6.08 -16.45 -43.96
N ALA A 419 -5.33 -17.22 -44.78
CA ALA A 419 -4.37 -18.21 -44.28
C ALA A 419 -3.18 -17.52 -43.56
N ALA A 420 -2.70 -16.40 -44.09
CA ALA A 420 -1.62 -15.64 -43.49
C ALA A 420 -1.98 -15.06 -42.09
N VAL A 421 -3.23 -14.64 -41.88
CA VAL A 421 -3.71 -14.18 -40.57
C VAL A 421 -3.75 -15.33 -39.57
N GLU A 422 -4.22 -16.53 -39.96
CA GLU A 422 -4.29 -17.69 -39.06
C GLU A 422 -2.89 -18.26 -38.73
N ASP A 423 -2.06 -18.46 -39.74
CA ASP A 423 -0.72 -19.02 -39.56
C ASP A 423 0.21 -18.01 -38.85
N GLY A 424 0.08 -16.70 -39.19
CA GLY A 424 0.76 -15.61 -38.54
C GLY A 424 0.40 -15.54 -37.05
N TRP A 425 -0.88 -15.72 -36.69
CA TRP A 425 -1.32 -15.84 -35.30
C TRP A 425 -0.68 -17.05 -34.61
N GLY A 426 -0.72 -18.21 -35.24
CA GLY A 426 -0.13 -19.45 -34.71
C GLY A 426 1.33 -19.28 -34.28
N ARG A 427 2.11 -18.49 -35.07
CA ARG A 427 3.52 -18.19 -34.80
C ARG A 427 3.69 -17.05 -33.82
N ALA A 428 2.96 -15.95 -33.97
CA ALA A 428 3.07 -14.75 -33.15
C ALA A 428 2.68 -15.00 -31.68
N LYS A 429 1.57 -15.72 -31.44
CA LYS A 429 1.02 -15.90 -30.08
C LYS A 429 2.04 -16.45 -29.09
N ARG A 430 2.91 -17.38 -29.50
CA ARG A 430 3.93 -17.95 -28.62
C ARG A 430 4.95 -16.89 -28.19
N THR A 431 5.44 -16.10 -29.14
CA THR A 431 6.40 -15.03 -28.87
C THR A 431 5.79 -13.97 -27.97
N ILE A 432 4.54 -13.55 -28.26
CA ILE A 432 3.82 -12.53 -27.49
C ILE A 432 3.60 -13.02 -26.04
N TYR A 433 3.13 -14.26 -25.84
CA TYR A 433 2.92 -14.79 -24.49
C TYR A 433 4.21 -14.86 -23.68
N ILE A 434 5.33 -15.29 -24.28
CA ILE A 434 6.62 -15.33 -23.60
C ILE A 434 7.06 -13.92 -23.21
N SER A 435 7.02 -12.96 -24.14
CA SER A 435 7.37 -11.56 -23.88
C SER A 435 6.50 -10.97 -22.77
N LYS A 436 5.17 -11.13 -22.85
CA LYS A 436 4.25 -10.61 -21.83
C LYS A 436 4.41 -11.28 -20.47
N SER A 437 4.71 -12.59 -20.44
CA SER A 437 5.01 -13.29 -19.18
C SER A 437 6.26 -12.72 -18.49
N ILE A 438 7.29 -12.34 -19.26
CA ILE A 438 8.48 -11.68 -18.71
C ILE A 438 8.11 -10.31 -18.11
N ASN A 439 7.29 -9.52 -18.81
CA ASN A 439 6.85 -8.21 -18.32
C ASN A 439 5.99 -8.34 -17.05
N ILE A 440 5.08 -9.33 -17.00
CA ILE A 440 4.27 -9.62 -15.80
C ILE A 440 5.16 -10.06 -14.64
N LEU A 441 6.15 -10.93 -14.90
CA LEU A 441 7.11 -11.36 -13.87
C LEU A 441 7.93 -10.18 -13.34
N ALA A 442 8.42 -9.30 -14.23
CA ALA A 442 9.14 -8.11 -13.84
C ALA A 442 8.27 -7.16 -12.99
N ALA A 443 7.02 -6.94 -13.42
CA ALA A 443 6.05 -6.14 -12.66
C ALA A 443 5.76 -6.77 -11.28
N LEU A 444 5.62 -8.09 -11.18
CA LEU A 444 5.39 -8.80 -9.92
C LEU A 444 6.57 -8.66 -8.97
N VAL A 445 7.80 -8.89 -9.47
CA VAL A 445 9.03 -8.73 -8.66
C VAL A 445 9.15 -7.29 -8.16
N LEU A 446 8.92 -6.32 -9.04
CA LEU A 446 8.96 -4.90 -8.67
C LEU A 446 7.87 -4.56 -7.64
N TYR A 447 6.66 -5.10 -7.78
CA TYR A 447 5.56 -4.87 -6.83
C TYR A 447 5.87 -5.42 -5.42
N ILE A 448 6.57 -6.55 -5.33
CA ILE A 448 6.93 -7.17 -4.04
C ILE A 448 8.11 -6.46 -3.38
N LEU A 449 9.13 -6.07 -4.15
CA LEU A 449 10.40 -5.58 -3.60
C LEU A 449 10.51 -4.06 -3.52
N ALA A 450 9.68 -3.32 -4.25
CA ALA A 450 9.80 -1.87 -4.31
C ALA A 450 9.04 -1.18 -3.17
N ASP A 451 9.45 0.07 -2.90
CA ASP A 451 8.76 0.99 -1.99
C ASP A 451 7.39 1.40 -2.51
N ALA A 452 6.55 1.94 -1.62
CA ALA A 452 5.15 2.30 -1.91
C ALA A 452 4.99 3.16 -3.18
N THR A 453 5.88 4.11 -3.41
CA THR A 453 5.84 4.99 -4.58
C THR A 453 6.01 4.25 -5.91
N VAL A 454 6.84 3.21 -5.96
CA VAL A 454 7.12 2.42 -7.16
C VAL A 454 6.11 1.28 -7.33
N LYS A 455 5.47 0.82 -6.25
CA LYS A 455 4.41 -0.21 -6.30
C LYS A 455 3.26 0.18 -7.23
N GLY A 456 2.86 1.46 -7.22
CA GLY A 456 1.84 1.99 -8.13
C GLY A 456 2.19 1.81 -9.61
N PHE A 457 3.45 2.09 -10.00
CA PHE A 457 3.96 1.83 -11.35
C PHE A 457 3.92 0.35 -11.70
N ALA A 458 4.44 -0.51 -10.83
CA ALA A 458 4.51 -1.95 -11.04
C ALA A 458 3.10 -2.55 -11.19
N PHE A 459 2.17 -2.12 -10.35
CA PHE A 459 0.77 -2.57 -10.39
C PHE A 459 0.09 -2.21 -11.72
N THR A 460 0.15 -0.94 -12.13
CA THR A 460 -0.49 -0.50 -13.38
C THR A 460 0.16 -1.12 -14.61
N LEU A 461 1.48 -1.30 -14.62
CA LEU A 461 2.21 -1.99 -15.68
C LEU A 461 1.79 -3.46 -15.78
N GLY A 462 1.71 -4.16 -14.66
CA GLY A 462 1.25 -5.56 -14.60
C GLY A 462 -0.21 -5.70 -15.05
N LEU A 463 -1.10 -4.85 -14.52
CA LEU A 463 -2.51 -4.81 -14.87
C LEU A 463 -2.73 -4.58 -16.37
N THR A 464 -2.10 -3.54 -16.93
CA THR A 464 -2.23 -3.23 -18.36
C THR A 464 -1.66 -4.32 -19.24
N THR A 465 -0.58 -4.98 -18.83
CA THR A 465 -0.02 -6.13 -19.56
C THR A 465 -0.98 -7.31 -19.58
N LEU A 466 -1.68 -7.60 -18.48
CA LEU A 466 -2.71 -8.62 -18.42
C LEU A 466 -3.90 -8.29 -19.34
N ILE A 467 -4.36 -7.03 -19.28
CA ILE A 467 -5.45 -6.54 -20.13
C ILE A 467 -5.05 -6.63 -21.62
N ASP A 468 -3.81 -6.29 -21.94
CA ASP A 468 -3.28 -6.32 -23.31
C ASP A 468 -3.30 -7.77 -23.89
N VAL A 469 -2.81 -8.76 -23.14
CA VAL A 469 -2.90 -10.18 -23.54
C VAL A 469 -4.35 -10.59 -23.79
N PHE A 470 -5.24 -10.15 -22.92
CA PHE A 470 -6.66 -10.47 -23.02
C PHE A 470 -7.30 -9.85 -24.26
N ILE A 471 -7.05 -8.58 -24.53
CA ILE A 471 -7.56 -7.87 -25.73
C ILE A 471 -6.98 -8.48 -26.98
N PHE A 472 -5.73 -8.88 -26.96
CA PHE A 472 -5.07 -9.49 -28.11
C PHE A 472 -5.78 -10.76 -28.56
N VAL A 473 -6.22 -11.59 -27.62
CA VAL A 473 -6.93 -12.84 -27.89
C VAL A 473 -8.39 -12.59 -28.27
N ILE A 474 -9.10 -11.74 -27.54
CA ILE A 474 -10.57 -11.63 -27.65
C ILE A 474 -11.00 -10.56 -28.67
N PHE A 475 -10.20 -9.55 -28.89
CA PHE A 475 -10.54 -8.45 -29.78
C PHE A 475 -9.68 -8.44 -31.02
N THR A 476 -8.36 -8.34 -30.86
CA THR A 476 -7.45 -8.08 -31.99
C THR A 476 -7.45 -9.19 -33.02
N HIS A 477 -7.25 -10.43 -32.61
CA HIS A 477 -7.22 -11.57 -33.54
C HIS A 477 -8.57 -11.82 -34.22
N PRO A 478 -9.73 -11.84 -33.53
CA PRO A 478 -11.03 -11.92 -34.19
C PRO A 478 -11.32 -10.77 -35.17
N VAL A 479 -10.93 -9.56 -34.82
CA VAL A 479 -11.07 -8.39 -35.73
C VAL A 479 -10.23 -8.60 -36.98
N MET A 480 -9.00 -9.09 -36.86
CA MET A 480 -8.14 -9.41 -38.00
C MET A 480 -8.73 -10.48 -38.89
N GLN A 481 -9.32 -11.54 -38.32
CA GLN A 481 -10.03 -12.59 -39.08
C GLN A 481 -11.23 -12.01 -39.86
N LEU A 482 -12.01 -11.11 -39.23
CA LEU A 482 -13.13 -10.46 -39.88
C LEU A 482 -12.66 -9.53 -41.02
N LEU A 483 -11.62 -8.73 -40.77
CA LEU A 483 -11.04 -7.82 -41.76
C LEU A 483 -10.46 -8.59 -42.95
N ALA A 484 -9.78 -9.70 -42.71
CA ALA A 484 -9.23 -10.57 -43.78
C ALA A 484 -10.30 -11.12 -44.74
N ARG A 485 -11.57 -11.15 -44.32
CA ARG A 485 -12.71 -11.58 -45.17
C ARG A 485 -13.32 -10.43 -45.97
N THR A 486 -12.97 -9.17 -45.69
CA THR A 486 -13.51 -8.01 -46.41
C THR A 486 -12.84 -7.82 -47.77
N ARG A 487 -13.53 -7.22 -48.73
CA ARG A 487 -12.96 -6.97 -50.06
C ARG A 487 -11.75 -6.04 -50.02
N PHE A 488 -11.70 -5.11 -49.06
CA PHE A 488 -10.60 -4.15 -48.94
C PHE A 488 -9.31 -4.79 -48.42
N PHE A 489 -9.38 -5.53 -47.32
CA PHE A 489 -8.21 -6.21 -46.75
C PHE A 489 -7.95 -7.53 -47.46
N GLY A 490 -8.96 -8.38 -47.62
CA GLY A 490 -8.84 -9.70 -48.21
C GLY A 490 -8.53 -9.66 -49.71
N GLY A 491 -8.82 -8.58 -50.41
CA GLY A 491 -8.42 -8.33 -51.80
C GLY A 491 -7.01 -7.76 -51.95
N GLY A 492 -6.26 -7.51 -50.89
CA GLY A 492 -4.89 -6.97 -50.96
C GLY A 492 -4.79 -5.56 -51.52
N HIS A 493 -5.74 -4.68 -51.19
CA HIS A 493 -5.71 -3.31 -51.67
C HIS A 493 -4.43 -2.57 -51.24
N LYS A 494 -3.84 -1.74 -52.12
CA LYS A 494 -2.55 -1.05 -51.87
C LYS A 494 -2.47 -0.24 -50.59
N LEU A 495 -3.59 0.29 -50.09
CA LEU A 495 -3.67 1.03 -48.82
C LEU A 495 -3.98 0.15 -47.62
N SER A 496 -4.28 -1.16 -47.79
CA SER A 496 -4.62 -2.05 -46.68
C SER A 496 -3.43 -2.33 -45.76
N GLY A 497 -2.20 -2.25 -46.25
CA GLY A 497 -0.99 -2.70 -45.55
C GLY A 497 -0.71 -4.21 -45.68
N LEU A 498 -1.59 -4.93 -46.39
CA LEU A 498 -1.52 -6.37 -46.69
C LEU A 498 -1.46 -6.65 -48.18
N ASP A 499 -0.93 -5.71 -48.97
CA ASP A 499 -0.76 -5.85 -50.43
C ASP A 499 0.38 -6.85 -50.71
N PRO A 500 0.09 -8.05 -51.29
CA PRO A 500 1.10 -9.06 -51.56
C PRO A 500 2.15 -8.61 -52.56
N GLU A 501 1.78 -7.79 -53.55
CA GLU A 501 2.73 -7.27 -54.55
C GLU A 501 3.71 -6.28 -53.94
N ALA A 502 3.22 -5.36 -53.10
CA ALA A 502 4.05 -4.40 -52.40
C ALA A 502 4.98 -5.04 -51.36
N LEU A 503 4.58 -6.20 -50.82
CA LEU A 503 5.38 -6.99 -49.85
C LEU A 503 6.38 -7.92 -50.55
N GLY A 504 6.39 -8.00 -51.89
CA GLY A 504 7.31 -8.88 -52.61
C GLY A 504 6.95 -10.35 -52.51
N ALA A 505 5.64 -10.66 -52.47
CA ALA A 505 5.17 -12.05 -52.35
C ALA A 505 5.66 -12.91 -53.55
N VAL A 506 6.42 -13.93 -53.23
CA VAL A 506 6.85 -14.90 -54.21
C VAL A 506 5.71 -15.92 -54.36
N TYR A 507 4.85 -15.71 -55.36
CA TYR A 507 3.88 -16.73 -55.74
C TYR A 507 4.69 -17.97 -56.19
N ARG A 508 4.85 -18.95 -55.33
CA ARG A 508 5.32 -20.31 -55.73
C ARG A 508 4.32 -20.84 -56.73
N SER A 509 4.60 -20.55 -57.98
CA SER A 509 4.01 -21.09 -59.21
C SER A 509 2.50 -21.37 -59.10
N ARG A 510 1.68 -20.57 -59.76
CA ARG A 510 0.62 -21.19 -60.56
C ARG A 510 1.26 -22.42 -61.18
N SER A 511 0.93 -23.59 -60.65
CA SER A 511 1.07 -24.82 -61.44
C SER A 511 0.37 -24.50 -62.75
N GLN A 512 1.14 -24.32 -63.79
CA GLN A 512 0.60 -24.26 -65.11
C GLN A 512 -0.21 -25.55 -65.28
N TYR A 513 -1.53 -25.45 -65.18
CA TYR A 513 -2.41 -26.40 -65.82
C TYR A 513 -2.10 -26.23 -67.31
N ARG A 514 -1.12 -27.03 -67.74
CA ARG A 514 -0.87 -27.27 -69.15
C ARG A 514 -2.08 -28.02 -69.62
N GLU A 515 -2.96 -27.34 -70.35
CA GLU A 515 -3.97 -28.04 -71.15
C GLU A 515 -3.29 -29.21 -71.85
N VAL A 516 -3.71 -30.39 -71.52
CA VAL A 516 -3.33 -31.60 -72.27
C VAL A 516 -4.04 -31.47 -73.61
N THR A 517 -3.42 -30.81 -74.58
CA THR A 517 -3.75 -30.99 -75.94
C THR A 517 -3.49 -32.45 -76.25
N THR A 518 -4.56 -33.21 -76.47
CA THR A 518 -4.57 -34.57 -77.00
C THR A 518 -3.89 -34.57 -78.40
N ALA A 519 -2.58 -34.78 -78.43
CA ALA A 519 -1.85 -35.13 -79.60
C ALA A 519 -1.49 -36.61 -79.49
N THR A 520 -2.18 -37.44 -80.28
CA THR A 520 -1.82 -38.81 -80.65
C THR A 520 -0.36 -38.86 -81.09
N ALA A 521 0.51 -39.49 -80.29
CA ALA A 521 1.81 -39.94 -80.78
C ALA A 521 2.43 -40.98 -79.85
N GLY A 522 2.56 -42.14 -80.39
CA GLY A 522 3.73 -43.02 -80.36
C GLY A 522 4.19 -43.62 -79.03
N ARG A 523 3.96 -44.92 -78.87
CA ARG A 523 4.63 -45.82 -77.93
C ARG A 523 6.16 -45.72 -78.04
N GLY A 524 6.86 -44.86 -77.27
CA GLY A 524 8.33 -44.84 -77.35
C GLY A 524 9.04 -44.03 -76.26
N ALA A 525 8.34 -43.21 -75.54
CA ALA A 525 9.01 -42.21 -74.63
C ALA A 525 8.88 -42.49 -73.12
N LYS A 526 8.45 -43.68 -72.72
CA LYS A 526 8.25 -43.98 -71.28
C LYS A 526 9.49 -44.37 -70.47
N ASN A 527 10.60 -44.74 -71.17
CA ASN A 527 11.78 -45.23 -70.44
C ASN A 527 12.92 -44.23 -70.27
N ALA A 528 12.84 -43.03 -70.83
CA ALA A 528 13.88 -42.01 -70.67
C ALA A 528 13.63 -40.99 -69.49
N ARG A 529 12.38 -40.89 -69.03
CA ARG A 529 12.04 -39.96 -67.94
C ARG A 529 12.23 -40.57 -66.53
N SER A 530 12.22 -41.88 -66.39
CA SER A 530 12.41 -42.53 -65.07
C SER A 530 13.87 -42.53 -64.58
N ARG A 531 14.86 -42.49 -65.50
CA ARG A 531 16.29 -42.43 -65.12
C ARG A 531 16.76 -41.02 -64.64
N GLY A 532 16.24 -39.97 -65.24
CA GLY A 532 16.64 -38.59 -64.82
C GLY A 532 16.02 -38.11 -63.51
N GLU A 533 14.97 -38.78 -63.02
CA GLU A 533 14.30 -38.40 -61.77
C GLU A 533 14.84 -39.23 -60.58
N ALA A 534 15.43 -40.41 -60.84
CA ALA A 534 16.14 -41.22 -59.84
C ALA A 534 17.48 -40.56 -59.42
N ASP A 535 18.19 -39.92 -60.36
CA ASP A 535 19.48 -39.23 -60.07
C ASP A 535 19.30 -37.90 -59.32
N ARG A 536 18.06 -37.36 -59.24
CA ARG A 536 17.79 -36.10 -58.50
C ARG A 536 17.38 -36.30 -57.05
N ARG A 537 17.22 -37.52 -56.59
CA ARG A 537 16.77 -37.82 -55.21
C ARG A 537 17.85 -38.44 -54.35
N GLN A 538 19.13 -38.21 -54.65
CA GLN A 538 20.18 -38.59 -53.69
C GLN A 538 20.06 -37.75 -52.42
N THR A 539 19.92 -38.43 -51.28
CA THR A 539 19.91 -37.80 -49.97
C THR A 539 21.30 -37.21 -49.66
N ILE A 540 21.35 -36.16 -48.82
CA ILE A 540 22.58 -35.52 -48.37
C ILE A 540 23.56 -36.56 -47.78
N ALA A 541 23.04 -37.65 -47.21
CA ALA A 541 23.82 -38.77 -46.69
C ALA A 541 24.49 -39.60 -47.78
N GLU A 542 23.85 -39.83 -48.94
CA GLU A 542 24.44 -40.55 -50.09
C GLU A 542 25.48 -39.71 -50.80
N ARG A 543 25.29 -38.38 -50.86
CA ARG A 543 26.28 -37.46 -51.41
C ARG A 543 27.55 -37.37 -50.54
N LYS A 544 27.43 -37.36 -49.23
CA LYS A 544 28.57 -37.45 -48.29
C LYS A 544 29.28 -38.79 -48.37
N ARG A 545 28.59 -39.92 -48.60
CA ARG A 545 29.20 -41.25 -48.81
C ARG A 545 29.97 -41.32 -50.15
N ALA A 546 29.43 -40.70 -51.18
CA ALA A 546 30.12 -40.66 -52.48
C ALA A 546 31.38 -39.75 -52.42
N GLU A 547 31.33 -38.63 -51.70
CA GLU A 547 32.51 -37.79 -51.45
C GLU A 547 33.59 -38.48 -50.60
N ALA A 548 33.21 -39.26 -49.60
CA ALA A 548 34.13 -40.00 -48.74
C ALA A 548 34.83 -41.17 -49.52
N LEU A 549 34.18 -41.73 -50.55
CA LEU A 549 34.80 -42.76 -51.40
C LEU A 549 35.76 -42.19 -52.44
N THR A 550 35.68 -40.90 -52.79
CA THR A 550 36.56 -40.22 -53.71
C THR A 550 37.79 -39.62 -53.05
N THR A 551 37.77 -39.41 -51.72
CA THR A 551 38.88 -38.81 -50.97
C THR A 551 39.75 -39.81 -50.21
N GLY A 552 39.49 -41.12 -50.27
CA GLY A 552 40.43 -42.14 -49.82
C GLY A 552 40.67 -42.24 -48.31
N GLU A 553 39.83 -41.68 -47.48
CA GLU A 553 39.98 -41.67 -46.01
C GLU A 553 39.24 -42.89 -45.40
N LYS A 554 40.01 -43.78 -44.76
CA LYS A 554 39.55 -44.95 -44.02
C LYS A 554 38.86 -44.52 -42.72
N PRO A 555 37.72 -45.09 -42.34
CA PRO A 555 37.09 -44.76 -41.07
C PRO A 555 37.89 -45.35 -39.90
N THR A 556 38.36 -44.54 -39.00
CA THR A 556 38.88 -44.96 -37.70
C THR A 556 37.70 -45.28 -36.76
N ASN A 557 37.67 -46.56 -36.37
CA ASN A 557 36.87 -47.06 -35.27
C ASN A 557 37.43 -46.50 -33.96
N ALA A 558 36.65 -45.75 -33.22
CA ALA A 558 36.90 -45.46 -31.82
C ALA A 558 35.87 -46.26 -30.99
N GLY A 559 36.42 -47.28 -30.33
CA GLY A 559 35.71 -48.14 -29.43
C GLY A 559 35.38 -47.50 -28.10
N SER A 560 34.48 -48.13 -27.45
CA SER A 560 34.03 -48.03 -26.08
C SER A 560 35.13 -48.17 -25.05
N GLU A 561 34.99 -47.41 -23.95
CA GLU A 561 35.36 -47.68 -22.55
C GLU A 561 35.00 -46.40 -21.80
N GLY A 562 34.25 -46.30 -20.70
CA GLY A 562 34.12 -47.20 -19.55
C GLY A 562 34.49 -46.35 -18.34
N ASP A 563 33.57 -46.18 -17.43
CA ASP A 563 33.70 -45.90 -16.00
C ASP A 563 34.61 -44.74 -15.48
N ALA A 564 34.03 -43.74 -14.84
CA ALA A 564 34.10 -43.45 -13.41
C ALA A 564 33.24 -42.20 -13.07
#